data_e9482d1de7368db4e8764d799a3b9e92
#
_entry.id   e9482d1de7368db4e8764d799a3b9e92
#
_cell.length_a   1.000
_cell.length_b   1.000
_cell.length_c   1.000
_cell.angle_alpha   90.00
_cell.angle_beta   90.00
_cell.angle_gamma   90.00
#
_symmetry.space_group_name_H-M   'P 1'
#
loop_
_entity.id
_entity.type
_entity.pdbx_description
1 polymer ?
#
loop_
_entity_poly.entity_id
_entity_poly.type
_entity_poly.pdbx_seq_one_letter_code
_entity_poly.pdbx_strand_id
1 'polypeptide(L)'
;TELADYYRQHMKTVPDMIVYGSAPTYLREYSDLYCAGAVERGMADGFLFGRMAFADPDFANEIIKNGRIDPKRVCLTCGKCGDLIRAHKPTGCVIRDNATFMPFYKEWLEEKKSLPSNFRG
;
A
#
# COMPACT_ATOMS: atom_id res chain seq x y z
N THR A 1 -8.26 10.66 16.39
CA THR A 1 -7.35 9.65 16.96
C THR A 1 -6.09 10.32 17.46
N GLU A 2 -5.41 9.72 18.44
CA GLU A 2 -4.17 10.24 19.03
C GLU A 2 -3.11 10.55 17.98
N LEU A 3 -2.97 9.69 16.97
CA LEU A 3 -2.01 9.89 15.88
C LEU A 3 -2.37 11.10 15.03
N ALA A 4 -3.64 11.30 14.73
CA ALA A 4 -4.12 12.44 13.97
C ALA A 4 -3.92 13.76 14.74
N ASP A 5 -4.13 13.73 16.04
CA ASP A 5 -3.92 14.90 16.90
C ASP A 5 -2.44 15.22 17.05
N TYR A 6 -1.60 14.19 17.16
CA TYR A 6 -0.14 14.34 17.16
C TYR A 6 0.32 15.03 15.87
N TYR A 7 -0.11 14.55 14.69
CA TYR A 7 0.25 15.16 13.43
C TYR A 7 -0.22 16.61 13.33
N ARG A 8 -1.46 16.91 13.72
CA ARG A 8 -1.98 18.28 13.70
C ARG A 8 -1.14 19.24 14.56
N GLN A 9 -0.73 18.81 15.75
CA GLN A 9 0.06 19.64 16.66
C GLN A 9 1.47 19.89 16.15
N HIS A 10 2.12 18.88 15.55
CA HIS A 10 3.52 18.98 15.12
C HIS A 10 3.66 19.60 13.73
N MET A 11 2.70 19.43 12.85
CA MET A 11 2.71 20.05 11.53
C MET A 11 2.52 21.56 11.57
N LYS A 12 1.79 22.09 12.53
CA LYS A 12 1.55 23.52 12.69
C LYS A 12 2.78 24.32 13.11
N THR A 13 3.84 23.67 13.59
CA THR A 13 5.08 24.34 13.98
C THR A 13 5.92 24.78 12.79
N VAL A 14 5.69 24.20 11.61
CA VAL A 14 6.36 24.58 10.36
C VAL A 14 5.29 24.68 9.26
N PRO A 15 4.58 25.81 9.14
CA PRO A 15 3.40 25.93 8.29
C PRO A 15 3.64 25.71 6.80
N ASP A 16 4.88 25.94 6.32
CA ASP A 16 5.24 25.73 4.91
C ASP A 16 5.76 24.33 4.60
N MET A 17 5.83 23.45 5.61
CA MET A 17 6.27 22.08 5.41
C MET A 17 5.16 21.25 4.77
N ILE A 18 5.50 20.56 3.68
CA ILE A 18 4.62 19.59 3.05
C ILE A 18 4.81 18.25 3.76
N VAL A 19 3.72 17.67 4.24
CA VAL A 19 3.74 16.38 4.95
C VAL A 19 2.81 15.38 4.27
N TYR A 20 3.39 14.23 3.87
CA TYR A 20 2.63 13.13 3.30
C TYR A 20 2.42 12.03 4.33
N GLY A 21 1.17 11.59 4.49
CA GLY A 21 0.85 10.35 5.17
C GLY A 21 1.23 9.15 4.29
N SER A 22 1.37 7.98 4.89
CA SER A 22 1.69 6.77 4.13
C SER A 22 0.89 5.57 4.61
N ALA A 23 0.97 4.47 3.83
CA ALA A 23 0.34 3.20 4.13
C ALA A 23 -1.21 3.21 4.23
N PRO A 24 -1.96 4.02 3.46
CA PRO A 24 -3.43 3.95 3.50
C PRO A 24 -3.97 2.69 2.81
N THR A 25 -3.14 1.97 2.08
CA THR A 25 -3.52 0.78 1.29
C THR A 25 -4.24 -0.29 2.11
N TYR A 26 -3.94 -0.41 3.41
CA TYR A 26 -4.59 -1.40 4.27
C TYR A 26 -6.10 -1.18 4.41
N LEU A 27 -6.59 0.02 4.09
CA LEU A 27 -8.02 0.35 4.07
C LEU A 27 -8.70 -0.09 2.77
N ARG A 28 -7.97 -0.67 1.84
CA ARG A 28 -8.48 -1.22 0.57
C ARG A 28 -9.30 -0.19 -0.21
N GLU A 29 -10.54 -0.53 -0.56
CA GLU A 29 -11.45 0.34 -1.33
C GLU A 29 -11.85 1.62 -0.61
N TYR A 30 -11.62 1.73 0.70
CA TYR A 30 -11.91 2.93 1.49
C TYR A 30 -10.72 3.86 1.65
N SER A 31 -9.56 3.49 1.12
CA SER A 31 -8.32 4.28 1.27
C SER A 31 -8.44 5.67 0.64
N ASP A 32 -9.13 5.80 -0.48
CA ASP A 32 -9.37 7.07 -1.16
C ASP A 32 -10.19 8.03 -0.31
N LEU A 33 -11.28 7.54 0.30
CA LEU A 33 -12.14 8.34 1.19
C LEU A 33 -11.39 8.77 2.45
N TYR A 34 -10.61 7.89 3.03
CA TYR A 34 -9.79 8.21 4.20
C TYR A 34 -8.78 9.31 3.88
N CYS A 35 -8.06 9.17 2.77
CA CYS A 35 -7.07 10.16 2.35
C CYS A 35 -7.69 11.52 2.05
N ALA A 36 -8.81 11.54 1.35
CA ALA A 36 -9.53 12.78 1.05
C ALA A 36 -9.99 13.48 2.33
N GLY A 37 -10.56 12.75 3.27
CA GLY A 37 -11.00 13.29 4.56
C GLY A 37 -9.84 13.82 5.40
N ALA A 38 -8.71 13.12 5.41
CA ALA A 38 -7.51 13.53 6.15
C ALA A 38 -6.91 14.81 5.57
N VAL A 39 -6.83 14.94 4.24
CA VAL A 39 -6.34 16.15 3.59
C VAL A 39 -7.29 17.32 3.83
N GLU A 40 -8.59 17.11 3.72
CA GLU A 40 -9.59 18.14 3.96
C GLU A 40 -9.53 18.68 5.40
N ARG A 41 -9.22 17.81 6.37
CA ARG A 41 -9.08 18.19 7.79
C ARG A 41 -7.70 18.74 8.15
N GLY A 42 -6.81 18.89 7.20
CA GLY A 42 -5.45 19.41 7.43
C GLY A 42 -4.54 18.46 8.18
N MET A 43 -4.83 17.16 8.19
CA MET A 43 -4.00 16.14 8.84
C MET A 43 -2.77 15.77 8.02
N ALA A 44 -2.85 15.92 6.71
CA ALA A 44 -1.75 15.70 5.77
C ALA A 44 -2.00 16.51 4.50
N ASP A 45 -0.95 16.75 3.73
CA ASP A 45 -1.04 17.43 2.42
C ASP A 45 -1.31 16.46 1.28
N GLY A 46 -0.96 15.20 1.47
CA GLY A 46 -1.18 14.12 0.52
C GLY A 46 -0.82 12.78 1.12
N PHE A 47 -0.87 11.73 0.30
CA PHE A 47 -0.59 10.37 0.75
C PHE A 47 0.27 9.60 -0.25
N LEU A 48 1.09 8.69 0.30
CA LEU A 48 1.92 7.78 -0.47
C LEU A 48 1.28 6.39 -0.45
N PHE A 49 1.07 5.85 -1.64
CA PHE A 49 0.54 4.50 -1.84
C PHE A 49 1.68 3.58 -2.28
N GLY A 50 1.89 2.48 -1.56
CA GLY A 50 2.88 1.48 -1.94
C GLY A 50 2.21 0.29 -2.65
N ARG A 51 1.67 -0.63 -1.88
CA ARG A 51 1.10 -1.90 -2.38
C ARG A 51 -0.05 -1.72 -3.35
N MET A 52 -0.83 -0.65 -3.23
CA MET A 52 -1.91 -0.35 -4.15
C MET A 52 -1.39 -0.20 -5.58
N ALA A 53 -0.23 0.41 -5.76
CA ALA A 53 0.38 0.57 -7.08
C ALA A 53 0.80 -0.76 -7.72
N PHE A 54 1.11 -1.78 -6.92
CA PHE A 54 1.34 -3.13 -7.44
C PHE A 54 0.05 -3.80 -7.92
N ALA A 55 -1.01 -3.68 -7.13
CA ALA A 55 -2.29 -4.31 -7.44
C ALA A 55 -3.02 -3.62 -8.58
N ASP A 56 -3.03 -2.31 -8.56
CA ASP A 56 -3.72 -1.46 -9.53
C ASP A 56 -2.87 -0.22 -9.82
N PRO A 57 -1.95 -0.30 -10.78
CA PRO A 57 -1.11 0.85 -11.14
C PRO A 57 -1.88 2.04 -11.69
N ASP A 58 -3.14 1.84 -12.08
CA ASP A 58 -4.01 2.87 -12.64
C ASP A 58 -4.95 3.52 -11.61
N PHE A 59 -4.76 3.23 -10.32
CA PHE A 59 -5.69 3.67 -9.26
C PHE A 59 -5.88 5.19 -9.21
N ALA A 60 -4.84 5.97 -9.47
CA ALA A 60 -4.92 7.42 -9.47
C ALA A 60 -5.82 7.94 -10.60
N ASN A 61 -5.70 7.37 -11.79
CA ASN A 61 -6.56 7.71 -12.92
C ASN A 61 -8.02 7.32 -12.66
N GLU A 62 -8.27 6.21 -11.99
CA GLU A 62 -9.63 5.81 -11.60
C GLU A 62 -10.27 6.83 -10.66
N ILE A 63 -9.51 7.35 -9.69
CA ILE A 63 -9.98 8.40 -8.78
C ILE A 63 -10.32 9.67 -9.57
N ILE A 64 -9.44 10.07 -10.50
CA ILE A 64 -9.62 11.27 -11.31
C ILE A 64 -10.85 11.15 -12.21
N LYS A 65 -11.03 10.00 -12.88
CA LYS A 65 -12.11 9.78 -13.85
C LYS A 65 -13.44 9.44 -13.21
N ASN A 66 -13.43 8.58 -12.18
CA ASN A 66 -14.64 7.99 -11.60
C ASN A 66 -14.91 8.46 -10.17
N GLY A 67 -14.02 9.22 -9.57
CA GLY A 67 -14.13 9.71 -8.21
C GLY A 67 -13.77 8.68 -7.13
N ARG A 68 -13.55 7.41 -7.49
CA ARG A 68 -13.30 6.32 -6.56
C ARG A 68 -12.33 5.27 -7.15
N ILE A 69 -11.60 4.61 -6.26
CA ILE A 69 -10.82 3.41 -6.59
C ILE A 69 -11.76 2.26 -6.94
N ASP A 70 -11.41 1.44 -7.93
CA ASP A 70 -12.18 0.25 -8.31
C ASP A 70 -12.01 -0.86 -7.25
N PRO A 71 -13.08 -1.24 -6.52
CA PRO A 71 -12.98 -2.28 -5.49
C PRO A 71 -12.60 -3.66 -6.03
N LYS A 72 -12.73 -3.90 -7.33
CA LYS A 72 -12.34 -5.17 -7.96
C LYS A 72 -10.84 -5.26 -8.25
N ARG A 73 -10.14 -4.12 -8.22
CA ARG A 73 -8.72 -4.02 -8.57
C ARG A 73 -7.83 -3.66 -7.39
N VAL A 74 -8.41 -3.29 -6.25
CA VAL A 74 -7.65 -2.86 -5.08
C VAL A 74 -6.73 -3.94 -4.53
N CYS A 75 -5.70 -3.50 -3.81
CA CYS A 75 -4.82 -4.37 -3.04
C CYS A 75 -5.62 -5.11 -1.96
N LEU A 76 -5.43 -6.43 -1.87
CA LEU A 76 -6.10 -7.27 -0.88
C LEU A 76 -5.35 -7.37 0.45
N THR A 77 -4.24 -6.66 0.59
CA THR A 77 -3.41 -6.62 1.80
C THR A 77 -2.92 -8.02 2.24
N CYS A 78 -2.70 -8.91 1.29
CA CYS A 78 -2.28 -10.29 1.57
C CYS A 78 -0.79 -10.44 1.95
N GLY A 79 0.04 -9.43 1.67
CA GLY A 79 1.46 -9.42 2.02
C GLY A 79 2.39 -10.21 1.10
N LYS A 80 1.90 -10.87 0.08
CA LYS A 80 2.71 -11.70 -0.83
C LYS A 80 3.79 -10.93 -1.58
N CYS A 81 3.51 -9.69 -1.98
CA CYS A 81 4.51 -8.80 -2.59
C CYS A 81 5.66 -8.51 -1.62
N GLY A 82 5.37 -8.36 -0.33
CA GLY A 82 6.39 -8.19 0.70
C GLY A 82 7.30 -9.42 0.83
N ASP A 83 6.74 -10.62 0.68
CA ASP A 83 7.54 -11.85 0.67
C ASP A 83 8.51 -11.88 -0.51
N LEU A 84 8.06 -11.47 -1.68
CA LEU A 84 8.93 -11.38 -2.87
C LEU A 84 10.05 -10.36 -2.66
N ILE A 85 9.77 -9.20 -2.06
CA ILE A 85 10.79 -8.19 -1.73
C ILE A 85 11.83 -8.79 -0.80
N ARG A 86 11.41 -9.43 0.29
CA ARG A 86 12.32 -10.04 1.27
C ARG A 86 13.15 -11.17 0.67
N ALA A 87 12.60 -11.86 -0.31
CA ALA A 87 13.28 -12.94 -1.02
C ALA A 87 14.19 -12.45 -2.17
N HIS A 88 14.29 -11.14 -2.38
CA HIS A 88 15.05 -10.52 -3.49
C HIS A 88 14.61 -11.00 -4.87
N LYS A 89 13.31 -11.26 -5.04
CA LYS A 89 12.72 -11.70 -6.32
C LYS A 89 12.03 -10.53 -7.01
N PRO A 90 11.80 -10.64 -8.33
CA PRO A 90 10.97 -9.66 -9.04
C PRO A 90 9.62 -9.49 -8.33
N THR A 91 9.25 -8.26 -8.04
CA THR A 91 8.14 -7.95 -7.14
C THR A 91 7.02 -7.21 -7.84
N GLY A 92 5.82 -7.70 -7.63
CA GLY A 92 4.56 -7.10 -8.05
C GLY A 92 3.41 -7.77 -7.33
N CYS A 93 2.18 -7.52 -7.77
CA CYS A 93 1.02 -8.13 -7.15
C CYS A 93 0.84 -9.58 -7.63
N VAL A 94 1.03 -10.52 -6.72
CA VAL A 94 0.89 -11.96 -6.99
C VAL A 94 -0.56 -12.34 -7.33
N ILE A 95 -1.53 -11.61 -6.80
CA ILE A 95 -2.96 -11.91 -6.98
C ILE A 95 -3.52 -11.25 -8.24
N ARG A 96 -3.25 -9.95 -8.43
CA ARG A 96 -3.81 -9.19 -9.57
C ARG A 96 -3.03 -9.40 -10.87
N ASP A 97 -1.76 -9.74 -10.77
CA ASP A 97 -0.90 -10.08 -11.90
C ASP A 97 -0.25 -11.44 -11.67
N ASN A 98 -1.09 -12.45 -11.49
CA ASN A 98 -0.66 -13.81 -11.14
C ASN A 98 0.16 -14.48 -12.24
N ALA A 99 -0.11 -14.17 -13.51
CA ALA A 99 0.63 -14.73 -14.63
C ALA A 99 2.13 -14.36 -14.57
N THR A 100 2.43 -13.13 -14.13
CA THR A 100 3.81 -12.64 -14.01
C THR A 100 4.47 -13.07 -12.71
N PHE A 101 3.79 -12.88 -11.56
CA PHE A 101 4.44 -12.95 -10.25
C PHE A 101 4.14 -14.22 -9.45
N MET A 102 3.08 -14.96 -9.77
CA MET A 102 2.81 -16.22 -9.08
C MET A 102 3.93 -17.27 -9.26
N PRO A 103 4.59 -17.40 -10.45
CA PRO A 103 5.72 -18.30 -10.58
C PRO A 103 6.87 -18.01 -9.62
N PHE A 104 7.21 -16.74 -9.42
CA PHE A 104 8.24 -16.33 -8.45
C PHE A 104 7.82 -16.63 -7.02
N TYR A 105 6.55 -16.46 -6.70
CA TYR A 105 6.03 -16.75 -5.37
C TYR A 105 6.05 -18.26 -5.07
N LYS A 106 5.67 -19.09 -6.03
CA LYS A 106 5.77 -20.56 -5.90
C LYS A 106 7.21 -21.01 -5.70
N GLU A 107 8.15 -20.45 -6.46
CA GLU A 107 9.58 -20.69 -6.30
C GLU A 107 10.04 -20.32 -4.88
N TRP A 108 9.62 -19.18 -4.37
CA TRP A 108 9.89 -18.76 -3.00
C TRP A 108 9.34 -19.75 -1.97
N LEU A 109 8.12 -20.25 -2.15
CA LEU A 109 7.53 -21.23 -1.25
C LEU A 109 8.33 -22.54 -1.19
N GLU A 110 8.88 -22.97 -2.31
CA GLU A 110 9.76 -24.16 -2.36
C GLU A 110 11.11 -23.91 -1.67
N GLU A 111 11.74 -22.78 -1.95
CA GLU A 111 12.98 -22.39 -1.30
C GLU A 111 12.83 -22.24 0.21
N LYS A 112 11.70 -21.70 0.65
CA LYS A 112 11.36 -21.50 2.06
C LYS A 112 11.35 -22.82 2.84
N LYS A 113 10.95 -23.93 2.23
CA LYS A 113 10.92 -25.25 2.87
C LYS A 113 12.31 -25.72 3.30
N SER A 114 13.37 -25.30 2.61
CA SER A 114 14.74 -25.66 2.93
C SER A 114 15.38 -24.77 4.00
N LEU A 115 14.75 -23.67 4.39
CA LEU A 115 15.28 -22.74 5.38
C LEU A 115 15.04 -23.29 6.81
N PRO A 116 15.94 -22.96 7.77
CA PRO A 116 15.69 -23.23 9.18
C PRO A 116 14.39 -22.55 9.65
N SER A 117 13.73 -23.15 10.65
CA SER A 117 12.41 -22.71 11.12
C SER A 117 12.36 -21.24 11.55
N ASN A 118 13.46 -20.71 12.10
CA ASN A 118 13.58 -19.32 12.50
C ASN A 118 13.64 -18.32 11.33
N PHE A 119 13.84 -18.78 10.10
CA PHE A 119 13.88 -17.96 8.89
C PHE A 119 12.64 -18.12 8.01
N ARG A 120 11.70 -19.00 8.38
CA ARG A 120 10.50 -19.25 7.59
C ARG A 120 9.38 -18.22 7.81
N GLY A 121 9.59 -17.29 8.70
CA GLY A 121 8.80 -16.10 9.02
C GLY A 121 7.32 -16.12 8.72
#